data_bf32832242b699130ff38106c8998ba9
#
_entry.id   bf32832242b699130ff38106c8998ba9
#
_cell.length_a   1.000
_cell.length_b   1.000
_cell.length_c   1.000
_cell.angle_alpha   90.00
_cell.angle_beta   90.00
_cell.angle_gamma   90.00
#
_symmetry.space_group_name_H-M   'P 1'
#
loop_
_entity.id
_entity.type
_entity.pdbx_description
1 polymer ?
#
loop_
_entity_poly.entity_id
_entity_poly.type
_entity_poly.pdbx_seq_one_letter_code
_entity_poly.pdbx_strand_id
1 'polypeptide(L)'
;MSAPHFRVAEPSDAEALAAFMTRTFRETYSTDHFGICRPADVEHYIAAHFGPEIQRAELVDPALRTILAEVGGELAGYGQVRFGSESPVVPGSRPVEVARFYVDRPWHGRGVAAALMQQCLSAAGDADRIWLGVYEHNVRARAFYAKCGFVPVGRSTFRMGDDVQDDWIMAFNPT
;
A
#
# COMPACT_ATOMS: atom_id res chain seq x y z
N MET A 1 -18.72 -17.43 5.35
CA MET A 1 -17.68 -16.42 5.65
C MET A 1 -18.32 -15.06 5.43
N SER A 2 -18.12 -14.11 6.35
CA SER A 2 -18.64 -12.74 6.20
C SER A 2 -18.02 -12.07 4.99
N ALA A 3 -18.82 -11.30 4.24
CA ALA A 3 -18.31 -10.48 3.13
C ALA A 3 -17.39 -9.38 3.69
N PRO A 4 -16.36 -8.96 2.95
CA PRO A 4 -15.53 -7.84 3.35
C PRO A 4 -16.34 -6.53 3.33
N HIS A 5 -16.18 -5.72 4.36
CA HIS A 5 -16.69 -4.37 4.46
C HIS A 5 -15.55 -3.39 4.21
N PHE A 6 -15.80 -2.34 3.43
CA PHE A 6 -14.81 -1.32 3.11
C PHE A 6 -15.28 0.05 3.57
N ARG A 7 -14.39 0.80 4.20
CA ARG A 7 -14.66 2.18 4.61
C ARG A 7 -13.39 3.04 4.58
N VAL A 8 -13.56 4.33 4.53
CA VAL A 8 -12.46 5.27 4.75
C VAL A 8 -12.08 5.24 6.23
N ALA A 9 -10.79 5.23 6.50
CA ALA A 9 -10.27 5.27 7.86
C ALA A 9 -10.50 6.65 8.50
N GLU A 10 -10.77 6.64 9.79
CA GLU A 10 -10.98 7.84 10.62
C GLU A 10 -9.83 8.01 11.63
N PRO A 11 -9.63 9.19 12.22
CA PRO A 11 -8.58 9.41 13.21
C PRO A 11 -8.61 8.45 14.41
N SER A 12 -9.78 7.93 14.76
CA SER A 12 -9.97 6.91 15.79
C SER A 12 -9.35 5.55 15.45
N ASP A 13 -9.08 5.28 14.16
CA ASP A 13 -8.46 4.04 13.69
C ASP A 13 -6.92 4.04 13.84
N ALA A 14 -6.32 5.18 14.18
CA ALA A 14 -4.87 5.38 14.09
C ALA A 14 -4.06 4.32 14.86
N GLU A 15 -4.47 3.93 16.04
CA GLU A 15 -3.77 2.92 16.85
C GLU A 15 -3.88 1.52 16.25
N ALA A 16 -5.08 1.10 15.88
CA ALA A 16 -5.32 -0.20 15.27
C ALA A 16 -4.62 -0.32 13.91
N LEU A 17 -4.66 0.76 13.10
CA LEU A 17 -4.00 0.83 11.82
C LEU A 17 -2.47 0.79 11.97
N ALA A 18 -1.89 1.56 12.90
CA ALA A 18 -0.46 1.55 13.19
C ALA A 18 0.04 0.15 13.60
N ALA A 19 -0.71 -0.54 14.46
CA ALA A 19 -0.39 -1.90 14.86
C ALA A 19 -0.46 -2.88 13.68
N PHE A 20 -1.49 -2.75 12.84
CA PHE A 20 -1.65 -3.56 11.63
C PHE A 20 -0.51 -3.32 10.62
N MET A 21 -0.19 -2.06 10.32
CA MET A 21 0.91 -1.67 9.43
C MET A 21 2.25 -2.23 9.91
N THR A 22 2.55 -2.04 11.20
CA THR A 22 3.78 -2.54 11.81
C THR A 22 3.92 -4.05 11.64
N ARG A 23 2.87 -4.81 11.96
CA ARG A 23 2.88 -6.26 11.85
C ARG A 23 3.03 -6.73 10.40
N THR A 24 2.20 -6.25 9.50
CA THR A 24 2.20 -6.69 8.10
C THR A 24 3.47 -6.28 7.35
N PHE A 25 4.03 -5.11 7.67
CA PHE A 25 5.31 -4.68 7.11
C PHE A 25 6.46 -5.55 7.60
N ARG A 26 6.54 -5.81 8.91
CA ARG A 26 7.56 -6.70 9.49
C ARG A 26 7.49 -8.09 8.89
N GLU A 27 6.29 -8.66 8.71
CA GLU A 27 6.10 -9.95 8.06
C GLU A 27 6.53 -9.96 6.59
N THR A 28 6.32 -8.86 5.87
CA THR A 28 6.69 -8.72 4.46
C THR A 28 8.21 -8.63 4.28
N TYR A 29 8.89 -7.88 5.12
CA TYR A 29 10.33 -7.64 5.03
C TYR A 29 11.17 -8.49 6.00
N SER A 30 10.56 -9.53 6.61
CA SER A 30 11.30 -10.50 7.39
C SER A 30 12.28 -11.29 6.52
N THR A 31 13.36 -11.78 7.15
CA THR A 31 14.38 -12.62 6.50
C THR A 31 13.81 -13.86 5.82
N ASP A 32 12.67 -14.34 6.29
CA ASP A 32 11.99 -15.51 5.73
C ASP A 32 11.26 -15.22 4.41
N HIS A 33 11.03 -13.94 4.08
CA HIS A 33 10.24 -13.55 2.90
C HIS A 33 11.11 -13.02 1.76
N PHE A 34 11.93 -12.01 2.01
CA PHE A 34 12.82 -11.43 1.00
C PHE A 34 14.30 -11.53 1.32
N GLY A 35 14.66 -11.76 2.56
CA GLY A 35 16.02 -12.12 2.99
C GLY A 35 17.10 -11.03 2.88
N ILE A 36 16.71 -9.80 2.52
CA ILE A 36 17.66 -8.74 2.14
C ILE A 36 17.68 -7.56 3.09
N CYS A 37 16.62 -7.34 3.86
CA CYS A 37 16.58 -6.20 4.77
C CYS A 37 17.13 -6.58 6.13
N ARG A 38 18.05 -5.76 6.65
CA ARG A 38 18.50 -5.94 8.02
C ARG A 38 17.33 -5.67 8.98
N PRO A 39 17.10 -6.50 10.00
CA PRO A 39 16.01 -6.26 10.97
C PRO A 39 16.03 -4.86 11.59
N ALA A 40 17.22 -4.29 11.83
CA ALA A 40 17.37 -2.95 12.37
C ALA A 40 16.83 -1.87 11.41
N ASP A 41 17.03 -2.01 10.10
CA ASP A 41 16.51 -1.06 9.10
C ASP A 41 14.99 -1.15 8.99
N VAL A 42 14.44 -2.36 9.08
CA VAL A 42 12.98 -2.58 9.13
C VAL A 42 12.35 -1.91 10.35
N GLU A 43 12.93 -2.10 11.53
CA GLU A 43 12.42 -1.47 12.77
C GLU A 43 12.58 0.05 12.75
N HIS A 44 13.68 0.56 12.20
CA HIS A 44 13.87 2.00 12.02
C HIS A 44 12.82 2.60 11.08
N TYR A 45 12.53 1.93 9.96
CA TYR A 45 11.49 2.36 9.03
C TYR A 45 10.10 2.35 9.67
N ILE A 46 9.76 1.29 10.41
CA ILE A 46 8.50 1.18 11.15
C ILE A 46 8.36 2.34 12.14
N ALA A 47 9.38 2.61 12.95
CA ALA A 47 9.37 3.70 13.92
C ALA A 47 9.19 5.08 13.26
N ALA A 48 9.77 5.28 12.08
CA ALA A 48 9.70 6.54 11.36
C ALA A 48 8.36 6.76 10.62
N HIS A 49 7.61 5.69 10.29
CA HIS A 49 6.47 5.79 9.37
C HIS A 49 5.14 5.23 9.89
N PHE A 50 5.14 4.37 10.92
CA PHE A 50 3.93 3.65 11.31
C PHE A 50 3.47 3.89 12.75
N GLY A 51 4.06 4.85 13.46
CA GLY A 51 3.61 5.20 14.80
C GLY A 51 2.17 5.73 14.83
N PRO A 52 1.40 5.54 15.94
CA PRO A 52 0.00 6.01 16.03
C PRO A 52 -0.17 7.50 15.79
N GLU A 53 0.75 8.34 16.26
CA GLU A 53 0.71 9.79 16.04
C GLU A 53 0.90 10.15 14.56
N ILE A 54 1.78 9.40 13.87
CA ILE A 54 2.01 9.57 12.43
C ILE A 54 0.72 9.19 11.69
N GLN A 55 0.11 8.05 12.04
CA GLN A 55 -1.13 7.63 11.40
C GLN A 55 -2.27 8.62 11.66
N ARG A 56 -2.38 9.16 12.89
CA ARG A 56 -3.39 10.18 13.20
C ARG A 56 -3.22 11.43 12.33
N ALA A 57 -1.99 11.86 12.09
CA ALA A 57 -1.70 12.98 11.20
C ALA A 57 -2.02 12.64 9.72
N GLU A 58 -1.64 11.46 9.24
CA GLU A 58 -1.93 11.01 7.88
C GLU A 58 -3.43 10.86 7.61
N LEU A 59 -4.22 10.43 8.61
CA LEU A 59 -5.67 10.23 8.46
C LEU A 59 -6.47 11.54 8.33
N VAL A 60 -5.89 12.69 8.70
CA VAL A 60 -6.50 14.01 8.50
C VAL A 60 -5.86 14.80 7.36
N ASP A 61 -4.82 14.27 6.72
CA ASP A 61 -4.17 14.90 5.58
C ASP A 61 -5.05 14.80 4.33
N PRO A 62 -5.49 15.92 3.71
CA PRO A 62 -6.32 15.90 2.51
C PRO A 62 -5.61 15.30 1.28
N ALA A 63 -4.28 15.24 1.27
CA ALA A 63 -3.50 14.59 0.22
C ALA A 63 -3.49 13.06 0.33
N LEU A 64 -3.98 12.50 1.43
CA LEU A 64 -4.01 11.05 1.67
C LEU A 64 -5.45 10.56 1.87
N ARG A 65 -5.72 9.35 1.42
CA ARG A 65 -6.96 8.64 1.75
C ARG A 65 -6.63 7.17 2.03
N THR A 66 -6.93 6.74 3.23
CA THR A 66 -6.74 5.36 3.66
C THR A 66 -8.09 4.63 3.67
N ILE A 67 -8.13 3.47 3.04
CA ILE A 67 -9.31 2.60 2.96
C ILE A 67 -9.00 1.34 3.75
N LEU A 68 -9.89 0.99 4.66
CA LEU A 68 -9.82 -0.22 5.47
C LEU A 68 -10.70 -1.31 4.84
N ALA A 69 -10.21 -2.53 4.89
CA ALA A 69 -10.97 -3.75 4.60
C ALA A 69 -11.17 -4.52 5.90
N GLU A 70 -12.40 -4.74 6.30
CA GLU A 70 -12.78 -5.46 7.52
C GLU A 70 -13.55 -6.73 7.17
N VAL A 71 -13.27 -7.82 7.84
CA VAL A 71 -14.00 -9.09 7.68
C VAL A 71 -14.36 -9.63 9.06
N GLY A 72 -15.66 -9.77 9.32
CA GLY A 72 -16.14 -10.22 10.63
C GLY A 72 -15.83 -9.26 11.78
N GLY A 73 -15.62 -7.97 11.48
CA GLY A 73 -15.25 -6.94 12.46
C GLY A 73 -13.75 -6.84 12.74
N GLU A 74 -12.93 -7.64 12.06
CA GLU A 74 -11.47 -7.58 12.17
C GLU A 74 -10.85 -6.88 10.96
N LEU A 75 -9.78 -6.09 11.17
CA LEU A 75 -9.02 -5.46 10.11
C LEU A 75 -8.27 -6.53 9.29
N ALA A 76 -8.65 -6.68 8.04
CA ALA A 76 -8.13 -7.67 7.10
C ALA A 76 -7.11 -7.09 6.12
N GLY A 77 -7.14 -5.76 5.90
CA GLY A 77 -6.24 -5.09 4.99
C GLY A 77 -6.47 -3.58 4.95
N TYR A 78 -5.55 -2.88 4.33
CA TYR A 78 -5.69 -1.45 4.05
C TYR A 78 -5.03 -1.08 2.73
N GLY A 79 -5.54 -0.03 2.10
CA GLY A 79 -4.91 0.64 0.97
C GLY A 79 -4.88 2.14 1.21
N GLN A 80 -3.76 2.79 0.89
CA GLN A 80 -3.62 4.24 1.00
C GLN A 80 -3.31 4.83 -0.37
N VAL A 81 -4.12 5.79 -0.81
CA VAL A 81 -3.87 6.57 -2.01
C VAL A 81 -3.36 7.95 -1.63
N ARG A 82 -2.40 8.46 -2.43
CA ARG A 82 -1.80 9.79 -2.28
C ARG A 82 -2.08 10.60 -3.52
N PHE A 83 -2.80 11.71 -3.35
CA PHE A 83 -3.15 12.63 -4.43
C PHE A 83 -1.98 13.56 -4.76
N GLY A 84 -1.84 13.90 -6.03
CA GLY A 84 -0.78 14.80 -6.49
C GLY A 84 0.64 14.23 -6.38
N SER A 85 0.78 12.93 -6.17
CA SER A 85 2.08 12.26 -6.11
C SER A 85 2.62 12.05 -7.52
N GLU A 86 3.65 12.80 -7.87
CA GLU A 86 4.29 12.74 -9.18
C GLU A 86 5.32 11.60 -9.24
N SER A 87 5.46 11.01 -10.42
CA SER A 87 6.53 10.06 -10.74
C SER A 87 7.22 10.47 -12.03
N PRO A 88 8.57 10.47 -12.10
CA PRO A 88 9.30 10.84 -13.33
C PRO A 88 8.93 9.98 -14.54
N VAL A 89 8.44 8.77 -14.31
CA VAL A 89 8.10 7.80 -15.37
C VAL A 89 6.59 7.67 -15.61
N VAL A 90 5.77 8.39 -14.85
CA VAL A 90 4.30 8.39 -14.98
C VAL A 90 3.81 9.83 -15.07
N PRO A 91 3.96 10.48 -16.22
CA PRO A 91 3.49 11.85 -16.39
C PRO A 91 1.96 11.90 -16.34
N GLY A 92 1.43 12.90 -15.65
CA GLY A 92 0.01 13.14 -15.52
C GLY A 92 -0.26 14.52 -14.94
N SER A 93 -1.47 15.04 -15.12
CA SER A 93 -1.88 16.33 -14.54
C SER A 93 -2.59 16.15 -13.20
N ARG A 94 -3.13 14.98 -12.93
CA ARG A 94 -3.76 14.59 -11.66
C ARG A 94 -3.30 13.18 -11.25
N PRO A 95 -2.00 13.00 -11.00
CA PRO A 95 -1.47 11.68 -10.67
C PRO A 95 -1.89 11.30 -9.24
N VAL A 96 -2.19 10.02 -9.06
CA VAL A 96 -2.46 9.40 -7.75
C VAL A 96 -1.57 8.18 -7.59
N GLU A 97 -0.93 8.08 -6.45
CA GLU A 97 -0.13 6.92 -6.06
C GLU A 97 -0.93 6.00 -5.15
N VAL A 98 -0.91 4.70 -5.39
CA VAL A 98 -1.24 3.71 -4.36
C VAL A 98 0.02 3.53 -3.50
N ALA A 99 0.12 4.36 -2.46
CA ALA A 99 1.35 4.51 -1.67
C ALA A 99 1.62 3.32 -0.75
N ARG A 100 0.53 2.70 -0.24
CA ARG A 100 0.61 1.51 0.62
C ARG A 100 -0.56 0.60 0.30
N PHE A 101 -0.29 -0.71 0.27
CA PHE A 101 -1.32 -1.71 0.02
C PHE A 101 -0.94 -3.04 0.68
N TYR A 102 -1.71 -3.44 1.69
CA TYR A 102 -1.45 -4.66 2.45
C TYR A 102 -2.76 -5.38 2.78
N VAL A 103 -2.73 -6.70 2.61
CA VAL A 103 -3.79 -7.61 3.06
C VAL A 103 -3.15 -8.71 3.88
N ASP A 104 -3.71 -8.96 5.05
CA ASP A 104 -3.19 -9.94 5.99
C ASP A 104 -3.28 -11.37 5.44
N ARG A 105 -2.30 -12.20 5.79
CA ARG A 105 -2.13 -13.57 5.28
C ARG A 105 -3.39 -14.45 5.36
N PRO A 106 -4.17 -14.45 6.46
CA PRO A 106 -5.40 -15.24 6.53
C PRO A 106 -6.41 -14.95 5.42
N TRP A 107 -6.32 -13.77 4.82
CA TRP A 107 -7.25 -13.29 3.79
C TRP A 107 -6.71 -13.39 2.36
N HIS A 108 -5.49 -13.91 2.19
CA HIS A 108 -4.93 -14.13 0.86
C HIS A 108 -5.73 -15.19 0.09
N GLY A 109 -5.92 -14.97 -1.22
CA GLY A 109 -6.66 -15.89 -2.09
C GLY A 109 -8.17 -15.88 -1.90
N ARG A 110 -8.71 -14.98 -1.04
CA ARG A 110 -10.14 -14.89 -0.71
C ARG A 110 -10.86 -13.71 -1.37
N GLY A 111 -10.23 -13.05 -2.33
CA GLY A 111 -10.81 -11.92 -3.06
C GLY A 111 -10.70 -10.56 -2.36
N VAL A 112 -10.31 -10.51 -1.08
CA VAL A 112 -10.21 -9.26 -0.29
C VAL A 112 -9.28 -8.26 -0.96
N ALA A 113 -8.10 -8.70 -1.41
CA ALA A 113 -7.13 -7.81 -2.07
C ALA A 113 -7.70 -7.20 -3.36
N ALA A 114 -8.34 -8.00 -4.21
CA ALA A 114 -8.92 -7.51 -5.46
C ALA A 114 -10.03 -6.48 -5.18
N ALA A 115 -10.91 -6.77 -4.23
CA ALA A 115 -11.99 -5.84 -3.85
C ALA A 115 -11.45 -4.55 -3.21
N LEU A 116 -10.43 -4.64 -2.34
CA LEU A 116 -9.77 -3.46 -1.75
C LEU A 116 -9.09 -2.61 -2.82
N MET A 117 -8.42 -3.22 -3.82
CA MET A 117 -7.81 -2.46 -4.92
C MET A 117 -8.88 -1.70 -5.72
N GLN A 118 -10.05 -2.30 -5.98
CA GLN A 118 -11.15 -1.60 -6.63
C GLN A 118 -11.61 -0.37 -5.81
N GLN A 119 -11.63 -0.47 -4.49
CA GLN A 119 -11.92 0.68 -3.63
C GLN A 119 -10.86 1.77 -3.73
N CYS A 120 -9.56 1.40 -3.80
CA CYS A 120 -8.47 2.35 -4.00
C CYS A 120 -8.58 3.06 -5.36
N LEU A 121 -8.85 2.32 -6.44
CA LEU A 121 -9.05 2.88 -7.78
C LEU A 121 -10.26 3.81 -7.82
N SER A 122 -11.37 3.44 -7.18
CA SER A 122 -12.55 4.28 -7.04
C SER A 122 -12.27 5.55 -6.25
N ALA A 123 -11.49 5.44 -5.17
CA ALA A 123 -11.11 6.56 -4.32
C ALA A 123 -10.16 7.56 -5.00
N ALA A 124 -9.42 7.13 -6.02
CA ALA A 124 -8.57 8.00 -6.83
C ALA A 124 -9.38 9.01 -7.68
N GLY A 125 -10.69 8.79 -7.82
CA GLY A 125 -11.62 9.75 -8.42
C GLY A 125 -11.33 10.03 -9.89
N ASP A 126 -11.10 11.30 -10.22
CA ASP A 126 -10.81 11.79 -11.57
C ASP A 126 -9.30 11.82 -11.92
N ALA A 127 -8.50 11.00 -11.26
CA ALA A 127 -7.09 10.83 -11.57
C ALA A 127 -6.92 10.46 -13.05
N ASP A 128 -5.96 11.10 -13.73
CA ASP A 128 -5.61 10.74 -15.10
C ASP A 128 -4.53 9.65 -15.15
N ARG A 129 -3.83 9.44 -14.06
CA ARG A 129 -2.83 8.38 -13.87
C ARG A 129 -2.88 7.86 -12.46
N ILE A 130 -2.88 6.54 -12.32
CA ILE A 130 -2.73 5.86 -11.04
C ILE A 130 -1.49 4.99 -11.12
N TRP A 131 -0.61 5.08 -10.14
CA TRP A 131 0.65 4.35 -10.15
C TRP A 131 1.03 3.81 -8.77
N LEU A 132 1.96 2.88 -8.75
CA LEU A 132 2.54 2.32 -7.53
C LEU A 132 3.99 1.90 -7.77
N GLY A 133 4.76 1.85 -6.69
CA GLY A 133 6.05 1.18 -6.64
C GLY A 133 5.90 -0.22 -6.04
N VAL A 134 6.63 -1.18 -6.57
CA VAL A 134 6.66 -2.54 -6.03
C VAL A 134 8.06 -3.13 -6.14
N TYR A 135 8.54 -3.67 -5.02
CA TYR A 135 9.85 -4.33 -4.96
C TYR A 135 10.02 -5.38 -6.07
N GLU A 136 11.14 -5.33 -6.78
CA GLU A 136 11.34 -6.14 -7.99
C GLU A 136 11.23 -7.65 -7.75
N HIS A 137 11.63 -8.13 -6.58
CA HIS A 137 11.53 -9.54 -6.23
C HIS A 137 10.18 -9.93 -5.60
N ASN A 138 9.26 -8.99 -5.38
CA ASN A 138 7.91 -9.30 -4.95
C ASN A 138 7.04 -9.76 -6.14
N VAL A 139 7.40 -10.94 -6.68
CA VAL A 139 6.74 -11.53 -7.87
C VAL A 139 5.24 -11.69 -7.65
N ARG A 140 4.83 -12.04 -6.41
CA ARG A 140 3.41 -12.23 -6.08
C ARG A 140 2.63 -10.92 -6.16
N ALA A 141 3.15 -9.83 -5.59
CA ALA A 141 2.50 -8.53 -5.65
C ALA A 141 2.45 -8.01 -7.09
N ARG A 142 3.54 -8.15 -7.84
CA ARG A 142 3.59 -7.77 -9.27
C ARG A 142 2.53 -8.50 -10.10
N ALA A 143 2.39 -9.81 -9.90
CA ALA A 143 1.36 -10.62 -10.59
C ALA A 143 -0.06 -10.18 -10.16
N PHE A 144 -0.26 -9.83 -8.90
CA PHE A 144 -1.53 -9.30 -8.41
C PHE A 144 -1.87 -7.95 -9.06
N TYR A 145 -0.93 -7.00 -9.08
CA TYR A 145 -1.15 -5.69 -9.70
C TYR A 145 -1.41 -5.80 -11.20
N ALA A 146 -0.70 -6.70 -11.90
CA ALA A 146 -0.97 -6.98 -13.32
C ALA A 146 -2.41 -7.49 -13.54
N LYS A 147 -2.92 -8.37 -12.67
CA LYS A 147 -4.33 -8.80 -12.71
C LYS A 147 -5.32 -7.68 -12.43
N CYS A 148 -4.92 -6.66 -11.68
CA CYS A 148 -5.73 -5.46 -11.44
C CYS A 148 -5.65 -4.44 -12.58
N GLY A 149 -4.89 -4.71 -13.65
CA GLY A 149 -4.77 -3.84 -14.82
C GLY A 149 -3.58 -2.87 -14.79
N PHE A 150 -2.68 -2.99 -13.81
CA PHE A 150 -1.44 -2.23 -13.81
C PHE A 150 -0.42 -2.85 -14.75
N VAL A 151 0.31 -2.00 -15.48
CA VAL A 151 1.40 -2.41 -16.36
C VAL A 151 2.73 -1.79 -15.91
N PRO A 152 3.87 -2.50 -16.03
CA PRO A 152 5.16 -1.93 -15.70
C PRO A 152 5.51 -0.82 -16.71
N VAL A 153 5.93 0.35 -16.20
CA VAL A 153 6.25 1.53 -17.01
C VAL A 153 7.63 2.11 -16.74
N GLY A 154 8.28 1.67 -15.67
CA GLY A 154 9.62 2.15 -15.34
C GLY A 154 10.16 1.51 -14.07
N ARG A 155 11.25 2.09 -13.59
CA ARG A 155 11.96 1.65 -12.38
C ARG A 155 12.24 2.86 -11.48
N SER A 156 12.31 2.61 -10.19
CA SER A 156 12.81 3.56 -9.19
C SER A 156 13.60 2.82 -8.13
N THR A 157 14.19 3.57 -7.22
CA THR A 157 14.85 3.01 -6.04
C THR A 157 14.04 3.34 -4.80
N PHE A 158 13.92 2.36 -3.91
CA PHE A 158 13.38 2.53 -2.57
C PHE A 158 14.51 2.34 -1.56
N ARG A 159 14.61 3.27 -0.60
CA ARG A 159 15.64 3.20 0.44
C ARG A 159 15.02 2.91 1.79
N MET A 160 15.56 1.91 2.47
CA MET A 160 15.22 1.56 3.84
C MET A 160 16.52 1.49 4.66
N GLY A 161 16.84 2.57 5.39
CA GLY A 161 18.14 2.72 6.04
C GLY A 161 19.28 2.73 5.03
N ASP A 162 20.23 1.83 5.18
CA ASP A 162 21.36 1.63 4.25
C ASP A 162 21.02 0.73 3.06
N ASP A 163 19.88 0.03 3.14
CA ASP A 163 19.44 -0.85 2.07
C ASP A 163 18.77 -0.04 0.95
N VAL A 164 19.22 -0.26 -0.28
CA VAL A 164 18.68 0.36 -1.50
C VAL A 164 18.12 -0.74 -2.38
N GLN A 165 16.83 -0.71 -2.60
CA GLN A 165 16.10 -1.71 -3.37
C GLN A 165 15.65 -1.12 -4.70
N ASP A 166 15.58 -1.96 -5.72
CA ASP A 166 14.99 -1.60 -6.99
C ASP A 166 13.51 -1.96 -7.01
N ASP A 167 12.69 -0.96 -7.34
CA ASP A 167 11.26 -1.11 -7.49
C ASP A 167 10.85 -1.02 -8.95
N TRP A 168 9.88 -1.83 -9.34
CA TRP A 168 9.10 -1.58 -10.54
C TRP A 168 8.07 -0.49 -10.27
N ILE A 169 7.99 0.50 -11.16
CA ILE A 169 6.85 1.40 -11.23
C ILE A 169 5.83 0.79 -12.17
N MET A 170 4.63 0.59 -11.65
CA MET A 170 3.49 0.09 -12.42
C MET A 170 2.40 1.14 -12.47
N ALA A 171 1.76 1.29 -13.63
CA ALA A 171 0.72 2.29 -13.84
C ALA A 171 -0.59 1.66 -14.34
N PHE A 172 -1.69 2.23 -13.89
CA PHE A 172 -3.05 1.97 -14.33
C PHE A 172 -3.58 3.23 -15.04
N ASN A 173 -4.16 3.06 -16.20
CA ASN A 173 -4.81 4.14 -16.96
C ASN A 173 -6.32 4.03 -16.73
N PRO A 174 -6.93 4.94 -15.96
CA PRO A 174 -8.39 5.00 -15.87
C PRO A 174 -9.00 5.26 -17.27
N THR A 175 -10.02 4.51 -17.60
CA THR A 175 -10.80 4.69 -18.86
C THR A 175 -11.90 5.71 -18.66
#